data_b8718b499e453692570605e8addda360
#
_entry.id   b8718b499e453692570605e8addda360
#
_cell.length_a   1.000
_cell.length_b   1.000
_cell.length_c   1.000
_cell.angle_alpha   90.00
_cell.angle_beta   90.00
_cell.angle_gamma   90.00
#
_symmetry.space_group_name_H-M   'P 1'
#
loop_
_entity.id
_entity.type
_entity.pdbx_description
1 polymer ?
#
loop_
_entity_poly.entity_id
_entity_poly.type
_entity_poly.pdbx_seq_one_letter_code
_entity_poly.pdbx_strand_id
1 'polypeptide(L)'
;MFRDRIVHHLYFRYTHQLFERTFIADSYSCIKGRGTHYGISRLRQHISEASHNWQEKAYAMSLDIRGYFMHINREKLLRIATDSLRKMSTHRVGLSEDIEGIPSGILLTPATTWADIRDFDFILWLTEQIVMLDQMANCQIVGDPHDWDDIDHAKCMRFVEPGLALPIGNLTSQLFSNVYLNPFDQFVKRDILCRHYGRYVDDSTQIDPDREWLISQVPREREFLADELGLQLHMGKLHIREVHQGVEFLGAFLKPYRDYVSRSTFERITLKLQQLDLQDEVKAQRTIDSYLGILSHTASYRLAQSIGLSKPMEA
;
A
#
# COMPACT_ATOMS: atom_id res chain seq x y z
N MET A 1 6.71 2.50 22.25
CA MET A 1 6.58 3.65 23.20
C MET A 1 6.47 4.96 22.44
N PHE A 2 6.11 6.11 23.08
CA PHE A 2 6.03 7.39 22.37
C PHE A 2 7.38 7.83 21.76
N ARG A 3 8.48 7.57 22.45
CA ARG A 3 9.85 7.87 22.00
C ARG A 3 10.20 7.19 20.67
N ASP A 4 9.80 5.94 20.48
CA ASP A 4 10.07 5.18 19.26
C ASP A 4 9.35 5.81 18.06
N ARG A 5 8.13 6.32 18.26
CA ARG A 5 7.39 7.04 17.22
C ARG A 5 8.13 8.29 16.73
N ILE A 6 8.81 9.02 17.64
CA ILE A 6 9.63 10.18 17.25
C ILE A 6 10.75 9.74 16.29
N VAL A 7 11.43 8.65 16.59
CA VAL A 7 12.51 8.10 15.75
C VAL A 7 11.95 7.67 14.38
N HIS A 8 10.83 6.95 14.36
CA HIS A 8 10.18 6.54 13.10
C HIS A 8 9.75 7.74 12.26
N HIS A 9 9.21 8.81 12.88
CA HIS A 9 8.83 10.03 12.16
C HIS A 9 10.05 10.80 11.64
N LEU A 10 11.12 10.89 12.43
CA LEU A 10 12.38 11.51 12.00
C LEU A 10 12.95 10.77 10.80
N TYR A 11 13.09 9.45 10.89
CA TYR A 11 13.58 8.61 9.80
C TYR A 11 12.73 8.79 8.53
N PHE A 12 11.41 8.70 8.66
CA PHE A 12 10.48 8.88 7.55
C PHE A 12 10.69 10.24 6.88
N ARG A 13 10.72 11.33 7.67
CA ARG A 13 10.91 12.68 7.14
C ARG A 13 12.22 12.86 6.36
N TYR A 14 13.28 12.14 6.76
CA TYR A 14 14.57 12.23 6.10
C TYR A 14 14.69 11.33 4.86
N THR A 15 13.90 10.27 4.75
CA THR A 15 14.14 9.21 3.76
C THR A 15 13.00 8.98 2.78
N HIS A 16 11.74 9.34 3.10
CA HIS A 16 10.61 9.02 2.24
C HIS A 16 10.79 9.55 0.81
N GLN A 17 11.24 10.81 0.65
CA GLN A 17 11.47 11.40 -0.68
C GLN A 17 12.57 10.67 -1.48
N LEU A 18 13.57 10.11 -0.80
CA LEU A 18 14.62 9.32 -1.45
C LEU A 18 14.07 8.02 -2.01
N PHE A 19 13.24 7.31 -1.23
CA PHE A 19 12.63 6.07 -1.65
C PHE A 19 11.54 6.28 -2.70
N GLU A 20 10.67 7.27 -2.52
CA GLU A 20 9.55 7.55 -3.42
C GLU A 20 9.99 7.82 -4.87
N ARG A 21 11.20 8.37 -5.07
CA ARG A 21 11.81 8.55 -6.40
C ARG A 21 12.15 7.24 -7.12
N THR A 22 12.29 6.15 -6.38
CA THR A 22 12.58 4.83 -6.94
C THR A 22 11.31 4.06 -7.27
N PHE A 23 10.16 4.48 -6.73
CA PHE A 23 8.90 3.80 -6.92
C PHE A 23 8.30 4.06 -8.31
N ILE A 24 7.52 3.11 -8.79
CA ILE A 24 6.72 3.31 -9.99
C ILE A 24 5.62 4.36 -9.76
N ALA A 25 5.16 5.00 -10.83
CA ALA A 25 4.08 5.98 -10.74
C ALA A 25 2.79 5.40 -10.14
N ASP A 26 2.56 4.11 -10.35
CA ASP A 26 1.36 3.39 -9.92
C ASP A 26 1.55 2.57 -8.63
N SER A 27 2.45 3.00 -7.73
CA SER A 27 2.45 2.63 -6.32
C SER A 27 1.61 3.63 -5.53
N TYR A 28 0.55 3.18 -4.83
CA TYR A 28 -0.49 4.07 -4.34
C TYR A 28 -0.49 4.27 -2.83
N SER A 29 0.02 3.34 -2.07
CA SER A 29 -0.02 3.36 -0.61
C SER A 29 1.09 4.22 0.01
N CYS A 30 0.79 4.89 1.11
CA CYS A 30 1.76 5.59 1.97
C CYS A 30 2.63 6.63 1.25
N ILE A 31 2.15 7.23 0.19
CA ILE A 31 2.79 8.29 -0.57
C ILE A 31 1.90 9.54 -0.51
N LYS A 32 2.51 10.71 -0.23
CA LYS A 32 1.79 11.99 -0.13
C LYS A 32 1.02 12.28 -1.44
N GLY A 33 -0.25 12.62 -1.32
CA GLY A 33 -1.13 12.89 -2.48
C GLY A 33 -1.63 11.63 -3.21
N ARG A 34 -1.28 10.45 -2.76
CA ARG A 34 -1.81 9.17 -3.23
C ARG A 34 -2.63 8.50 -2.13
N GLY A 35 -3.24 7.39 -2.41
CA GLY A 35 -4.07 6.64 -1.45
C GLY A 35 -5.16 5.87 -2.16
N THR A 36 -6.16 5.42 -1.42
CA THR A 36 -7.26 4.58 -1.93
C THR A 36 -7.96 5.21 -3.14
N HIS A 37 -8.40 6.46 -3.02
CA HIS A 37 -9.12 7.15 -4.11
C HIS A 37 -8.24 7.38 -5.34
N TYR A 38 -6.98 7.71 -5.13
CA TYR A 38 -6.01 7.82 -6.22
C TYR A 38 -5.82 6.47 -6.93
N GLY A 39 -5.64 5.39 -6.18
CA GLY A 39 -5.51 4.04 -6.73
C GLY A 39 -6.73 3.60 -7.54
N ILE A 40 -7.95 3.87 -7.04
CA ILE A 40 -9.20 3.60 -7.76
C ILE A 40 -9.27 4.40 -9.07
N SER A 41 -8.94 5.69 -9.03
CA SER A 41 -8.91 6.55 -10.23
C SER A 41 -7.88 6.05 -11.27
N ARG A 42 -6.70 5.65 -10.82
CA ARG A 42 -5.66 5.08 -11.68
C ARG A 42 -6.08 3.74 -12.30
N LEU A 43 -6.69 2.85 -11.50
CA LEU A 43 -7.22 1.59 -12.04
C LEU A 43 -8.29 1.85 -13.10
N ARG A 44 -9.20 2.81 -12.87
CA ARG A 44 -10.20 3.21 -13.88
C ARG A 44 -9.53 3.68 -15.16
N GLN A 45 -8.47 4.48 -15.06
CA GLN A 45 -7.70 4.93 -16.21
C GLN A 45 -7.06 3.75 -16.96
N HIS A 46 -6.42 2.83 -16.24
CA HIS A 46 -5.81 1.62 -16.82
C HIS A 46 -6.85 0.76 -17.57
N ILE A 47 -8.03 0.56 -16.96
CA ILE A 47 -9.12 -0.17 -17.62
C ILE A 47 -9.58 0.58 -18.88
N SER A 48 -9.78 1.89 -18.80
CA SER A 48 -10.21 2.71 -19.93
C SER A 48 -9.21 2.67 -21.09
N GLU A 49 -7.90 2.76 -20.79
CA GLU A 49 -6.86 2.70 -21.81
C GLU A 49 -6.77 1.30 -22.44
N ALA A 50 -6.79 0.23 -21.64
CA ALA A 50 -6.67 -1.15 -22.12
C ALA A 50 -7.91 -1.63 -22.89
N SER A 51 -9.10 -1.08 -22.61
CA SER A 51 -10.37 -1.47 -23.22
C SER A 51 -10.92 -0.45 -24.24
N HIS A 52 -10.09 0.50 -24.67
CA HIS A 52 -10.52 1.60 -25.54
C HIS A 52 -11.83 2.27 -25.06
N ASN A 53 -11.81 2.79 -23.83
CA ASN A 53 -12.99 3.38 -23.16
C ASN A 53 -14.17 2.41 -23.03
N TRP A 54 -13.90 1.18 -22.60
CA TRP A 54 -14.88 0.11 -22.39
C TRP A 54 -15.57 -0.38 -23.69
N GLN A 55 -14.98 -0.11 -24.84
CA GLN A 55 -15.51 -0.56 -26.13
C GLN A 55 -15.01 -1.95 -26.51
N GLU A 56 -13.81 -2.31 -26.07
CA GLU A 56 -13.18 -3.58 -26.36
C GLU A 56 -13.01 -4.43 -25.08
N LYS A 57 -12.81 -5.71 -25.27
CA LYS A 57 -12.54 -6.63 -24.15
C LYS A 57 -11.17 -6.36 -23.57
N ALA A 58 -11.12 -6.29 -22.26
CA ALA A 58 -9.89 -6.35 -21.48
C ALA A 58 -10.15 -7.16 -20.19
N TYR A 59 -9.08 -7.64 -19.59
CA TYR A 59 -9.13 -8.48 -18.41
C TYR A 59 -8.32 -7.85 -17.30
N ALA A 60 -8.86 -7.90 -16.09
CA ALA A 60 -8.18 -7.49 -14.87
C ALA A 60 -7.75 -8.73 -14.10
N MET A 61 -6.47 -8.84 -13.83
CA MET A 61 -5.87 -9.82 -12.91
C MET A 61 -5.56 -9.13 -11.59
N SER A 62 -6.09 -9.66 -10.50
CA SER A 62 -5.81 -9.22 -9.13
C SER A 62 -4.94 -10.25 -8.43
N LEU A 63 -3.88 -9.80 -7.78
CA LEU A 63 -2.92 -10.62 -7.06
C LEU A 63 -2.83 -10.15 -5.60
N ASP A 64 -2.73 -11.09 -4.68
CA ASP A 64 -2.55 -10.88 -3.24
C ASP A 64 -1.34 -11.68 -2.75
N ILE A 65 -0.59 -11.16 -1.81
CA ILE A 65 0.57 -11.83 -1.22
C ILE A 65 0.18 -12.43 0.13
N ARG A 66 0.44 -13.72 0.30
CA ARG A 66 0.07 -14.44 1.51
C ARG A 66 0.81 -13.90 2.74
N GLY A 67 0.04 -13.36 3.70
CA GLY A 67 0.59 -12.92 4.99
C GLY A 67 1.74 -11.91 4.87
N TYR A 68 1.66 -10.99 3.93
CA TYR A 68 2.73 -10.13 3.46
C TYR A 68 3.63 -9.58 4.58
N PHE A 69 3.08 -8.82 5.54
CA PHE A 69 3.85 -8.19 6.61
C PHE A 69 4.59 -9.18 7.52
N MET A 70 4.07 -10.39 7.66
CA MET A 70 4.65 -11.44 8.50
C MET A 70 5.77 -12.22 7.79
N HIS A 71 5.86 -12.13 6.45
CA HIS A 71 6.86 -12.82 5.65
C HIS A 71 7.94 -11.89 5.08
N ILE A 72 7.93 -10.61 5.39
CA ILE A 72 9.01 -9.70 5.00
C ILE A 72 10.29 -10.13 5.69
N ASN A 73 11.30 -10.52 4.90
CA ASN A 73 12.63 -10.86 5.39
C ASN A 73 13.41 -9.57 5.68
N ARG A 74 13.80 -9.37 6.94
CA ARG A 74 14.46 -8.13 7.38
C ARG A 74 15.85 -7.93 6.79
N GLU A 75 16.61 -8.99 6.57
CA GLU A 75 17.93 -8.90 5.92
C GLU A 75 17.81 -8.50 4.44
N LYS A 76 16.88 -9.14 3.70
CA LYS A 76 16.59 -8.75 2.32
C LYS A 76 16.08 -7.29 2.26
N LEU A 77 15.20 -6.90 3.17
CA LEU A 77 14.72 -5.51 3.28
C LEU A 77 15.86 -4.54 3.53
N LEU A 78 16.74 -4.85 4.49
CA LEU A 78 17.90 -4.01 4.80
C LEU A 78 18.79 -3.82 3.56
N ARG A 79 19.08 -4.89 2.85
CA ARG A 79 19.85 -4.83 1.61
C ARG A 79 19.18 -3.93 0.57
N ILE A 80 17.90 -4.16 0.26
CA ILE A 80 17.14 -3.38 -0.73
C ILE A 80 17.11 -1.89 -0.33
N ALA A 81 16.84 -1.60 0.95
CA ALA A 81 16.78 -0.22 1.43
C ALA A 81 18.13 0.48 1.37
N THR A 82 19.20 -0.18 1.84
CA THR A 82 20.55 0.42 1.84
C THR A 82 21.08 0.62 0.43
N ASP A 83 20.87 -0.33 -0.48
CA ASP A 83 21.26 -0.21 -1.88
C ASP A 83 20.51 0.94 -2.58
N SER A 84 19.21 1.08 -2.31
CA SER A 84 18.42 2.20 -2.81
C SER A 84 18.93 3.54 -2.28
N LEU A 85 19.20 3.64 -0.97
CA LEU A 85 19.75 4.87 -0.36
C LEU A 85 21.13 5.23 -0.92
N ARG A 86 22.06 4.27 -1.02
CA ARG A 86 23.38 4.50 -1.62
C ARG A 86 23.29 4.98 -3.06
N LYS A 87 22.39 4.39 -3.85
CA LYS A 87 22.16 4.87 -5.21
C LYS A 87 21.64 6.30 -5.22
N MET A 88 20.69 6.63 -4.34
CA MET A 88 20.12 7.98 -4.26
C MET A 88 21.09 9.03 -3.73
N SER A 89 22.08 8.67 -2.91
CA SER A 89 23.04 9.63 -2.34
C SER A 89 23.75 10.48 -3.40
N THR A 90 24.07 9.88 -4.54
CA THR A 90 24.78 10.53 -5.65
C THR A 90 23.86 11.25 -6.66
N HIS A 91 22.54 11.12 -6.50
CA HIS A 91 21.59 11.79 -7.38
C HIS A 91 21.51 13.29 -7.05
N ARG A 92 21.35 14.10 -8.09
CA ARG A 92 21.18 15.56 -7.95
C ARG A 92 19.82 15.89 -7.36
N VAL A 93 19.80 16.93 -6.57
CA VAL A 93 18.59 17.51 -5.98
C VAL A 93 18.00 18.51 -6.97
N GLY A 94 16.69 18.44 -7.21
CA GLY A 94 16.01 19.42 -8.06
C GLY A 94 15.89 20.77 -7.34
N LEU A 95 16.25 21.87 -8.01
CA LEU A 95 16.21 23.21 -7.41
C LEU A 95 14.80 23.71 -7.04
N SER A 96 13.78 23.15 -7.66
CA SER A 96 12.36 23.49 -7.41
C SER A 96 11.67 22.51 -6.46
N GLU A 97 12.41 21.59 -5.86
CA GLU A 97 11.82 20.59 -4.99
C GLU A 97 11.55 21.12 -3.59
N ASP A 98 10.36 20.82 -3.07
CA ASP A 98 10.05 21.01 -1.65
C ASP A 98 10.71 19.87 -0.86
N ILE A 99 11.91 20.10 -0.36
CA ILE A 99 12.70 19.11 0.36
C ILE A 99 12.46 19.27 1.86
N GLU A 100 11.80 18.29 2.43
CA GLU A 100 11.55 18.26 3.88
C GLU A 100 12.86 18.08 4.67
N GLY A 101 13.05 18.90 5.71
CA GLY A 101 14.15 18.77 6.66
C GLY A 101 15.53 19.16 6.11
N ILE A 102 15.60 20.11 5.18
CA ILE A 102 16.89 20.73 4.82
C ILE A 102 17.41 21.55 6.00
N PRO A 103 18.69 21.43 6.37
CA PRO A 103 19.31 22.32 7.34
C PRO A 103 19.24 23.77 6.87
N SER A 104 18.96 24.70 7.78
CA SER A 104 18.90 26.12 7.48
C SER A 104 20.25 26.60 6.92
N GLY A 105 20.24 27.36 5.80
CA GLY A 105 21.44 27.98 5.23
C GLY A 105 22.13 27.17 4.14
N ILE A 106 21.63 25.99 3.75
CA ILE A 106 22.16 25.29 2.57
C ILE A 106 21.67 25.97 1.29
N LEU A 107 22.61 26.39 0.46
CA LEU A 107 22.35 26.91 -0.88
C LEU A 107 22.33 25.72 -1.87
N LEU A 108 21.18 25.44 -2.47
CA LEU A 108 21.07 24.45 -3.52
C LEU A 108 21.64 24.99 -4.83
N THR A 109 22.47 24.21 -5.49
CA THR A 109 23.01 24.46 -6.82
C THR A 109 22.60 23.33 -7.77
N PRO A 110 22.73 23.52 -9.09
CA PRO A 110 22.46 22.42 -10.04
C PRO A 110 23.37 21.19 -9.86
N ALA A 111 24.47 21.32 -9.14
CA ALA A 111 25.41 20.25 -8.84
C ALA A 111 25.15 19.58 -7.48
N THR A 112 24.32 20.17 -6.61
CA THR A 112 24.03 19.63 -5.27
C THR A 112 23.41 18.24 -5.36
N THR A 113 23.99 17.27 -4.65
CA THR A 113 23.49 15.92 -4.51
C THR A 113 22.74 15.74 -3.20
N TRP A 114 22.06 14.60 -3.03
CA TRP A 114 21.43 14.29 -1.76
C TRP A 114 22.43 14.08 -0.63
N ALA A 115 23.65 13.58 -0.94
CA ALA A 115 24.70 13.42 0.06
C ALA A 115 25.23 14.77 0.58
N ASP A 116 25.11 15.85 -0.18
CA ASP A 116 25.52 17.18 0.27
C ASP A 116 24.55 17.79 1.31
N ILE A 117 23.32 17.28 1.38
CA ILE A 117 22.27 17.82 2.25
C ILE A 117 21.75 16.82 3.28
N ARG A 118 22.22 15.57 3.26
CA ARG A 118 21.84 14.48 4.16
C ARG A 118 23.07 13.73 4.63
N ASP A 119 23.10 13.41 5.91
CA ASP A 119 24.09 12.49 6.49
C ASP A 119 23.69 11.05 6.16
N PHE A 120 24.24 10.51 5.08
CA PHE A 120 23.92 9.14 4.63
C PHE A 120 24.51 8.07 5.54
N ASP A 121 25.62 8.31 6.22
CA ASP A 121 26.18 7.35 7.18
C ASP A 121 25.22 7.18 8.36
N PHE A 122 24.70 8.29 8.88
CA PHE A 122 23.67 8.25 9.92
C PHE A 122 22.38 7.60 9.43
N ILE A 123 21.91 7.92 8.21
CA ILE A 123 20.68 7.33 7.65
C ILE A 123 20.85 5.83 7.48
N LEU A 124 21.97 5.34 6.95
CA LEU A 124 22.24 3.92 6.75
C LEU A 124 22.30 3.18 8.10
N TRP A 125 23.02 3.73 9.07
CA TRP A 125 23.06 3.20 10.43
C TRP A 125 21.65 3.13 11.04
N LEU A 126 20.86 4.21 10.94
CA LEU A 126 19.51 4.25 11.51
C LEU A 126 18.55 3.29 10.79
N THR A 127 18.74 3.11 9.48
CA THR A 127 18.00 2.10 8.70
C THR A 127 18.22 0.70 9.27
N GLU A 128 19.47 0.35 9.53
CA GLU A 128 19.82 -0.94 10.14
C GLU A 128 19.20 -1.10 11.52
N GLN A 129 19.31 -0.08 12.38
CA GLN A 129 18.74 -0.12 13.74
C GLN A 129 17.22 -0.33 13.70
N ILE A 130 16.50 0.33 12.77
CA ILE A 130 15.04 0.23 12.69
C ILE A 130 14.61 -1.12 12.08
N VAL A 131 15.28 -1.57 11.02
CA VAL A 131 14.90 -2.79 10.29
C VAL A 131 15.24 -4.03 11.09
N MET A 132 16.41 -4.06 11.73
CA MET A 132 16.91 -5.24 12.46
C MET A 132 16.42 -5.33 13.90
N LEU A 133 15.75 -4.29 14.43
CA LEU A 133 15.20 -4.31 15.78
C LEU A 133 14.28 -5.52 15.98
N ASP A 134 14.61 -6.35 16.97
CA ASP A 134 13.69 -7.39 17.42
C ASP A 134 12.59 -6.78 18.30
N GLN A 135 11.40 -6.68 17.72
CA GLN A 135 10.28 -6.03 18.38
C GLN A 135 9.59 -6.92 19.41
N MET A 136 9.82 -8.22 19.33
CA MET A 136 9.28 -9.17 20.30
C MET A 136 10.15 -9.28 21.57
N ALA A 137 11.43 -8.92 21.49
CA ALA A 137 12.37 -9.06 22.62
C ALA A 137 11.94 -8.27 23.87
N ASN A 138 11.28 -7.11 23.70
CA ASN A 138 10.86 -6.24 24.80
C ASN A 138 9.38 -5.82 24.69
N CYS A 139 8.53 -6.62 24.04
CA CYS A 139 7.11 -6.30 23.93
C CYS A 139 6.37 -6.58 25.25
N GLN A 140 5.43 -5.71 25.58
CA GLN A 140 4.45 -5.97 26.65
C GLN A 140 3.22 -6.60 26.03
N ILE A 141 2.89 -7.80 26.47
CA ILE A 141 1.64 -8.48 26.11
C ILE A 141 0.56 -7.94 27.04
N VAL A 142 -0.50 -7.37 26.46
CA VAL A 142 -1.65 -6.85 27.18
C VAL A 142 -2.87 -7.69 26.83
N GLY A 143 -3.64 -8.12 27.83
CA GLY A 143 -4.80 -8.99 27.67
C GLY A 143 -4.51 -10.42 28.13
N ASP A 144 -5.51 -11.30 28.00
CA ASP A 144 -5.34 -12.71 28.31
C ASP A 144 -4.50 -13.39 27.20
N PRO A 145 -3.43 -14.14 27.55
CA PRO A 145 -2.67 -14.91 26.56
C PRO A 145 -3.54 -15.87 25.72
N HIS A 146 -4.64 -16.38 26.27
CA HIS A 146 -5.57 -17.26 25.54
C HIS A 146 -6.39 -16.57 24.45
N ASP A 147 -6.57 -15.24 24.52
CA ASP A 147 -7.23 -14.47 23.45
C ASP A 147 -6.44 -14.53 22.11
N TRP A 148 -5.18 -14.96 22.17
CA TRP A 148 -4.30 -15.07 21.01
C TRP A 148 -4.40 -16.44 20.32
N ASP A 149 -4.97 -17.44 20.98
CA ASP A 149 -5.04 -18.81 20.45
C ASP A 149 -5.99 -18.90 19.25
N ASP A 150 -6.98 -17.99 19.16
CA ASP A 150 -7.92 -17.89 18.02
C ASP A 150 -7.36 -17.09 16.83
N ILE A 151 -6.17 -16.47 16.95
CA ILE A 151 -5.56 -15.71 15.86
C ILE A 151 -4.80 -16.68 14.94
N ASP A 152 -5.07 -16.59 13.64
CA ASP A 152 -4.29 -17.29 12.63
C ASP A 152 -2.78 -17.03 12.82
N HIS A 153 -2.02 -18.06 13.09
CA HIS A 153 -0.58 -17.98 13.36
C HIS A 153 0.18 -17.28 12.22
N ALA A 154 -0.27 -17.42 10.98
CA ALA A 154 0.32 -16.73 9.82
C ALA A 154 0.10 -15.20 9.83
N LYS A 155 -0.72 -14.69 10.75
CA LYS A 155 -1.02 -13.24 10.91
C LYS A 155 -0.55 -12.67 12.25
N CYS A 156 0.09 -13.48 13.08
CA CYS A 156 0.50 -13.09 14.43
C CYS A 156 2.02 -13.08 14.56
N MET A 157 2.59 -11.94 14.90
CA MET A 157 4.04 -11.78 15.08
C MET A 157 4.65 -12.71 16.11
N ARG A 158 3.86 -13.20 17.08
CA ARG A 158 4.31 -14.13 18.12
C ARG A 158 4.82 -15.46 17.56
N PHE A 159 4.29 -15.87 16.42
CA PHE A 159 4.58 -17.17 15.79
C PHE A 159 5.47 -17.05 14.55
N VAL A 160 5.97 -15.83 14.28
CA VAL A 160 6.83 -15.58 13.11
C VAL A 160 8.27 -16.00 13.45
N GLU A 161 8.96 -16.57 12.48
CA GLU A 161 10.36 -16.94 12.59
C GLU A 161 11.26 -15.70 12.82
N PRO A 162 12.35 -15.85 13.62
CA PRO A 162 13.31 -14.76 13.80
C PRO A 162 13.84 -14.23 12.47
N GLY A 163 13.97 -12.91 12.36
CA GLY A 163 14.44 -12.27 11.13
C GLY A 163 13.33 -11.96 10.10
N LEU A 164 12.10 -12.42 10.35
CA LEU A 164 10.94 -12.06 9.53
C LEU A 164 10.06 -11.01 10.22
N ALA A 165 9.08 -10.53 9.48
CA ALA A 165 8.03 -9.58 9.81
C ALA A 165 8.44 -8.12 9.98
N LEU A 166 7.49 -7.25 9.64
CA LEU A 166 7.46 -5.84 10.04
C LEU A 166 6.22 -5.57 10.89
N PRO A 167 6.33 -4.78 11.98
CA PRO A 167 5.20 -4.46 12.83
C PRO A 167 4.21 -3.56 12.10
N ILE A 168 2.96 -3.90 12.16
CA ILE A 168 1.89 -3.06 11.65
C ILE A 168 1.66 -1.89 12.63
N GLY A 169 1.56 -0.66 12.08
CA GLY A 169 1.26 0.54 12.86
C GLY A 169 2.41 1.55 12.96
N ASN A 170 3.63 1.19 12.59
CA ASN A 170 4.74 2.13 12.48
C ASN A 170 4.77 2.79 11.10
N LEU A 171 5.04 4.09 11.06
CA LEU A 171 5.15 4.85 9.81
C LEU A 171 6.26 4.30 8.90
N THR A 172 7.38 3.89 9.47
CA THR A 172 8.49 3.27 8.72
C THR A 172 8.12 1.91 8.15
N SER A 173 7.28 1.11 8.83
CA SER A 173 6.82 -0.17 8.28
C SER A 173 6.00 0.01 7.02
N GLN A 174 5.21 1.08 6.95
CA GLN A 174 4.47 1.43 5.74
C GLN A 174 5.40 1.83 4.59
N LEU A 175 6.45 2.63 4.87
CA LEU A 175 7.45 2.99 3.89
C LEU A 175 8.23 1.75 3.44
N PHE A 176 8.71 0.95 4.37
CA PHE A 176 9.50 -0.24 4.08
C PHE A 176 8.71 -1.32 3.34
N SER A 177 7.39 -1.39 3.53
CA SER A 177 6.57 -2.29 2.72
C SER A 177 6.62 -1.93 1.23
N ASN A 178 6.59 -0.65 0.90
CA ASN A 178 6.77 -0.20 -0.48
C ASN A 178 8.20 -0.41 -0.99
N VAL A 179 9.20 -0.17 -0.16
CA VAL A 179 10.61 -0.41 -0.51
C VAL A 179 10.85 -1.89 -0.81
N TYR A 180 10.27 -2.78 0.00
CA TYR A 180 10.44 -4.23 -0.16
C TYR A 180 9.83 -4.78 -1.45
N LEU A 181 8.68 -4.26 -1.87
CA LEU A 181 8.02 -4.67 -3.13
C LEU A 181 8.44 -3.85 -4.35
N ASN A 182 9.25 -2.80 -4.19
CA ASN A 182 9.72 -2.02 -5.33
C ASN A 182 10.48 -2.86 -6.38
N PRO A 183 11.36 -3.82 -6.03
CA PRO A 183 11.96 -4.72 -7.03
C PRO A 183 10.92 -5.50 -7.84
N PHE A 184 9.85 -5.96 -7.22
CA PHE A 184 8.75 -6.64 -7.92
C PHE A 184 8.00 -5.68 -8.84
N ASP A 185 7.71 -4.45 -8.39
CA ASP A 185 7.11 -3.41 -9.25
C ASP A 185 7.95 -3.13 -10.50
N GLN A 186 9.28 -3.03 -10.31
CA GLN A 186 10.21 -2.82 -11.43
C GLN A 186 10.23 -4.02 -12.38
N PHE A 187 10.22 -5.25 -11.85
CA PHE A 187 10.15 -6.48 -12.64
C PHE A 187 8.86 -6.53 -13.47
N VAL A 188 7.71 -6.26 -12.87
CA VAL A 188 6.43 -6.27 -13.61
C VAL A 188 6.40 -5.19 -14.70
N LYS A 189 6.94 -4.00 -14.43
CA LYS A 189 6.95 -2.89 -15.41
C LYS A 189 8.00 -3.03 -16.50
N ARG A 190 9.18 -3.60 -16.22
CA ARG A 190 10.35 -3.58 -17.12
C ARG A 190 10.69 -4.90 -17.75
N ASP A 191 10.45 -6.03 -17.06
CA ASP A 191 10.79 -7.36 -17.53
C ASP A 191 9.58 -8.12 -18.06
N ILE A 192 8.41 -7.99 -17.37
CA ILE A 192 7.12 -8.47 -17.87
C ILE A 192 6.53 -7.50 -18.89
N LEU A 193 6.87 -6.22 -18.80
CA LEU A 193 6.36 -5.13 -19.64
C LEU A 193 4.86 -4.90 -19.49
N CYS A 194 4.28 -5.21 -18.33
CA CYS A 194 2.88 -4.94 -18.05
C CYS A 194 2.62 -3.44 -17.98
N ARG A 195 1.98 -2.90 -19.03
CA ARG A 195 1.73 -1.46 -19.15
C ARG A 195 0.78 -0.95 -18.07
N HIS A 196 -0.31 -1.68 -17.84
CA HIS A 196 -1.39 -1.30 -16.94
C HIS A 196 -1.31 -2.09 -15.63
N TYR A 197 -0.26 -1.80 -14.85
CA TYR A 197 0.00 -2.37 -13.54
C TYR A 197 -0.05 -1.30 -12.48
N GLY A 198 -0.66 -1.61 -11.34
CA GLY A 198 -0.64 -0.76 -10.17
C GLY A 198 -0.78 -1.55 -8.87
N ARG A 199 -0.29 -0.99 -7.75
CA ARG A 199 -0.23 -1.68 -6.46
C ARG A 199 -0.59 -0.77 -5.29
N TYR A 200 -1.33 -1.34 -4.35
CA TYR A 200 -1.61 -0.76 -3.05
C TYR A 200 -1.21 -1.74 -1.94
N VAL A 201 -0.07 -1.49 -1.30
CA VAL A 201 0.59 -2.40 -0.34
C VAL A 201 0.87 -3.76 -1.00
N ASP A 202 0.14 -4.81 -0.64
CA ASP A 202 0.22 -6.18 -1.17
C ASP A 202 -0.82 -6.48 -2.26
N ASP A 203 -1.87 -5.67 -2.35
CA ASP A 203 -2.88 -5.77 -3.41
C ASP A 203 -2.37 -5.18 -4.71
N SER A 204 -2.21 -5.98 -5.74
CA SER A 204 -1.81 -5.51 -7.07
C SER A 204 -2.82 -5.89 -8.15
N THR A 205 -2.86 -5.06 -9.20
CA THR A 205 -3.73 -5.26 -10.34
C THR A 205 -2.97 -5.09 -11.64
N GLN A 206 -3.28 -5.95 -12.61
CA GLN A 206 -2.75 -5.92 -13.97
C GLN A 206 -3.92 -5.95 -14.94
N ILE A 207 -3.88 -5.11 -15.97
CA ILE A 207 -4.94 -5.05 -16.98
C ILE A 207 -4.32 -5.28 -18.36
N ASP A 208 -4.91 -6.20 -19.11
CA ASP A 208 -4.47 -6.47 -20.47
C ASP A 208 -5.67 -6.95 -21.34
N PRO A 209 -5.71 -6.65 -22.64
CA PRO A 209 -6.69 -7.22 -23.57
C PRO A 209 -6.55 -8.74 -23.72
N ASP A 210 -5.34 -9.29 -23.56
CA ASP A 210 -5.05 -10.71 -23.70
C ASP A 210 -5.08 -11.42 -22.33
N ARG A 211 -6.13 -12.20 -22.10
CA ARG A 211 -6.31 -13.00 -20.91
C ARG A 211 -5.22 -14.07 -20.73
N GLU A 212 -4.86 -14.73 -21.81
CA GLU A 212 -3.91 -15.84 -21.77
C GLU A 212 -2.49 -15.31 -21.53
N TRP A 213 -2.19 -14.12 -22.02
CA TRP A 213 -0.95 -13.44 -21.70
C TRP A 213 -0.86 -13.17 -20.18
N LEU A 214 -1.91 -12.61 -19.54
CA LEU A 214 -1.92 -12.40 -18.08
C LEU A 214 -1.67 -13.71 -17.32
N ILE A 215 -2.34 -14.79 -17.71
CA ILE A 215 -2.16 -16.11 -17.08
C ILE A 215 -0.72 -16.59 -17.22
N SER A 216 -0.12 -16.38 -18.38
CA SER A 216 1.26 -16.84 -18.67
C SER A 216 2.32 -16.11 -17.84
N GLN A 217 2.02 -14.93 -17.28
CA GLN A 217 2.96 -14.19 -16.42
C GLN A 217 2.97 -14.71 -14.97
N VAL A 218 1.89 -15.32 -14.49
CA VAL A 218 1.75 -15.78 -13.09
C VAL A 218 2.90 -16.68 -12.60
N PRO A 219 3.40 -17.66 -13.38
CA PRO A 219 4.56 -18.46 -12.96
C PRO A 219 5.82 -17.62 -12.73
N ARG A 220 6.11 -16.67 -13.62
CA ARG A 220 7.28 -15.78 -13.55
C ARG A 220 7.20 -14.87 -12.31
N GLU A 221 6.04 -14.32 -12.04
CA GLU A 221 5.80 -13.46 -10.88
C GLU A 221 5.93 -14.24 -9.58
N ARG A 222 5.40 -15.46 -9.55
CA ARG A 222 5.52 -16.35 -8.39
C ARG A 222 6.98 -16.73 -8.12
N GLU A 223 7.76 -17.06 -9.15
CA GLU A 223 9.19 -17.36 -9.06
C GLU A 223 9.96 -16.15 -8.54
N PHE A 224 9.75 -14.96 -9.12
CA PHE A 224 10.40 -13.73 -8.68
C PHE A 224 10.11 -13.42 -7.19
N LEU A 225 8.84 -13.50 -6.78
CA LEU A 225 8.46 -13.24 -5.39
C LEU A 225 9.09 -14.24 -4.43
N ALA A 226 9.17 -15.52 -4.81
CA ALA A 226 9.77 -16.56 -3.97
C ALA A 226 11.28 -16.40 -3.85
N ASP A 227 11.97 -16.26 -4.97
CA ASP A 227 13.43 -16.29 -5.01
C ASP A 227 14.05 -14.98 -4.54
N GLU A 228 13.56 -13.86 -5.06
CA GLU A 228 14.13 -12.56 -4.74
C GLU A 228 13.64 -12.03 -3.39
N LEU A 229 12.36 -12.22 -3.06
CA LEU A 229 11.76 -11.60 -1.87
C LEU A 229 11.37 -12.61 -0.78
N GLY A 230 11.36 -13.92 -1.05
CA GLY A 230 10.90 -14.93 -0.09
C GLY A 230 9.40 -14.84 0.22
N LEU A 231 8.63 -14.34 -0.74
CA LEU A 231 7.18 -14.14 -0.62
C LEU A 231 6.40 -15.16 -1.44
N GLN A 232 5.16 -15.39 -1.06
CA GLN A 232 4.29 -16.33 -1.76
C GLN A 232 3.00 -15.65 -2.23
N LEU A 233 2.64 -15.85 -3.50
CA LEU A 233 1.32 -15.46 -4.01
C LEU A 233 0.22 -16.26 -3.33
N HIS A 234 -0.88 -15.59 -2.99
CA HIS A 234 -2.08 -16.23 -2.48
C HIS A 234 -2.94 -16.77 -3.64
N MET A 235 -2.62 -17.98 -4.13
CA MET A 235 -3.29 -18.55 -5.31
C MET A 235 -4.82 -18.63 -5.19
N GLY A 236 -5.35 -18.78 -3.98
CA GLY A 236 -6.80 -18.77 -3.74
C GLY A 236 -7.48 -17.40 -3.88
N LYS A 237 -6.69 -16.33 -3.94
CA LYS A 237 -7.15 -14.95 -4.16
C LYS A 237 -6.70 -14.38 -5.51
N LEU A 238 -6.07 -15.18 -6.35
CA LEU A 238 -5.78 -14.78 -7.72
C LEU A 238 -7.08 -14.83 -8.53
N HIS A 239 -7.49 -13.68 -9.06
CA HIS A 239 -8.72 -13.57 -9.84
C HIS A 239 -8.44 -12.88 -11.17
N ILE A 240 -8.96 -13.46 -12.25
CA ILE A 240 -8.93 -12.83 -13.57
C ILE A 240 -10.37 -12.67 -14.05
N ARG A 241 -10.78 -11.43 -14.33
CA ARG A 241 -12.14 -11.11 -14.77
C ARG A 241 -12.10 -10.19 -15.97
N GLU A 242 -13.08 -10.35 -16.87
CA GLU A 242 -13.35 -9.37 -17.91
C GLU A 242 -13.83 -8.06 -17.26
N VAL A 243 -13.25 -6.94 -17.64
CA VAL A 243 -13.50 -5.64 -17.00
C VAL A 243 -14.96 -5.20 -17.05
N HIS A 244 -15.72 -5.59 -18.09
CA HIS A 244 -17.14 -5.29 -18.22
C HIS A 244 -18.00 -5.95 -17.11
N GLN A 245 -17.55 -7.06 -16.56
CA GLN A 245 -18.22 -7.73 -15.42
C GLN A 245 -18.05 -6.94 -14.12
N GLY A 246 -17.08 -6.04 -14.08
CA GLY A 246 -16.71 -5.21 -12.92
C GLY A 246 -15.46 -5.72 -12.24
N VAL A 247 -14.66 -4.78 -11.77
CA VAL A 247 -13.38 -5.02 -11.07
C VAL A 247 -13.48 -4.49 -9.66
N GLU A 248 -13.24 -5.34 -8.67
CA GLU A 248 -13.15 -4.94 -7.26
C GLU A 248 -11.72 -4.55 -6.92
N PHE A 249 -11.55 -3.36 -6.33
CA PHE A 249 -10.25 -2.88 -5.87
C PHE A 249 -10.43 -1.83 -4.76
N LEU A 250 -9.70 -1.98 -3.67
CA LEU A 250 -9.67 -1.04 -2.53
C LEU A 250 -11.05 -0.67 -1.98
N GLY A 251 -11.96 -1.63 -1.96
CA GLY A 251 -13.32 -1.42 -1.46
C GLY A 251 -14.27 -0.75 -2.44
N ALA A 252 -13.84 -0.47 -3.66
CA ALA A 252 -14.70 -0.05 -4.77
C ALA A 252 -14.95 -1.21 -5.74
N PHE A 253 -16.05 -1.12 -6.47
CA PHE A 253 -16.41 -2.01 -7.56
C PHE A 253 -16.64 -1.19 -8.83
N LEU A 254 -15.66 -1.24 -9.74
CA LEU A 254 -15.62 -0.45 -10.97
C LEU A 254 -16.39 -1.15 -12.08
N LYS A 255 -17.37 -0.47 -12.67
CA LYS A 255 -18.09 -0.90 -13.85
C LYS A 255 -17.97 0.14 -14.97
N PRO A 256 -18.37 -0.20 -16.21
CA PRO A 256 -18.46 0.79 -17.27
C PRO A 256 -19.23 2.03 -16.79
N TYR A 257 -18.58 3.19 -16.86
CA TYR A 257 -19.14 4.52 -16.56
C TYR A 257 -19.55 4.79 -15.10
N ARG A 258 -19.44 3.81 -14.17
CA ARG A 258 -19.86 3.98 -12.76
C ARG A 258 -18.97 3.19 -11.81
N ASP A 259 -18.70 3.79 -10.66
CA ASP A 259 -18.05 3.15 -9.52
C ASP A 259 -19.06 2.96 -8.39
N TYR A 260 -19.07 1.76 -7.82
CA TYR A 260 -19.89 1.42 -6.66
C TYR A 260 -18.98 1.10 -5.48
N VAL A 261 -19.52 1.17 -4.28
CA VAL A 261 -18.87 0.54 -3.13
C VAL A 261 -18.91 -0.99 -3.30
N SER A 262 -17.83 -1.68 -2.94
CA SER A 262 -17.81 -3.14 -3.03
C SER A 262 -18.78 -3.77 -2.03
N ARG A 263 -19.24 -4.99 -2.33
CA ARG A 263 -20.16 -5.71 -1.47
C ARG A 263 -19.57 -5.93 -0.08
N SER A 264 -18.33 -6.35 0.00
CA SER A 264 -17.62 -6.59 1.26
C SER A 264 -17.51 -5.33 2.12
N THR A 265 -17.20 -4.19 1.49
CA THR A 265 -17.16 -2.89 2.16
C THR A 265 -18.55 -2.46 2.64
N PHE A 266 -19.59 -2.65 1.82
CA PHE A 266 -20.95 -2.30 2.19
C PHE A 266 -21.46 -3.14 3.38
N GLU A 267 -21.24 -4.46 3.36
CA GLU A 267 -21.60 -5.36 4.46
C GLU A 267 -20.89 -4.95 5.76
N ARG A 268 -19.60 -4.61 5.70
CA ARG A 268 -18.85 -4.11 6.84
C ARG A 268 -19.38 -2.79 7.39
N ILE A 269 -19.76 -1.85 6.53
CA ILE A 269 -20.38 -0.58 6.92
C ILE A 269 -21.70 -0.86 7.65
N THR A 270 -22.55 -1.70 7.07
CA THR A 270 -23.86 -2.06 7.64
C THR A 270 -23.72 -2.67 9.03
N LEU A 271 -22.83 -3.64 9.19
CA LEU A 271 -22.57 -4.26 10.49
C LEU A 271 -22.08 -3.26 11.54
N LYS A 272 -21.17 -2.36 11.14
CA LYS A 272 -20.65 -1.34 12.06
C LYS A 272 -21.69 -0.32 12.47
N LEU A 273 -22.61 0.05 11.57
CA LEU A 273 -23.71 0.96 11.90
C LEU A 273 -24.73 0.31 12.83
N GLN A 274 -25.00 -1.00 12.66
CA GLN A 274 -25.86 -1.75 13.57
C GLN A 274 -25.29 -1.90 14.99
N GLN A 275 -23.96 -1.87 15.11
CA GLN A 275 -23.24 -1.99 16.38
C GLN A 275 -22.87 -0.61 16.98
N LEU A 276 -23.40 0.47 16.41
CA LEU A 276 -23.05 1.82 16.84
C LEU A 276 -23.65 2.10 18.24
N ASP A 277 -22.80 2.50 19.16
CA ASP A 277 -23.26 3.00 20.45
C ASP A 277 -23.75 4.45 20.29
N LEU A 278 -25.06 4.60 20.34
CA LEU A 278 -25.72 5.90 20.20
C LEU A 278 -25.61 6.76 21.49
N GLN A 279 -25.12 6.21 22.59
CA GLN A 279 -24.89 7.01 23.83
C GLN A 279 -23.64 7.89 23.69
N ASP A 280 -22.64 7.48 22.88
CA ASP A 280 -21.52 8.32 22.52
C ASP A 280 -21.78 9.02 21.17
N GLU A 281 -22.60 10.09 21.22
CA GLU A 281 -23.03 10.85 20.03
C GLU A 281 -21.84 11.33 19.19
N VAL A 282 -20.74 11.77 19.82
CA VAL A 282 -19.56 12.31 19.11
C VAL A 282 -18.87 11.21 18.32
N LYS A 283 -18.71 10.03 18.92
CA LYS A 283 -18.09 8.88 18.26
C LYS A 283 -19.00 8.32 17.18
N ALA A 284 -20.30 8.27 17.44
CA ALA A 284 -21.32 7.87 16.47
C ALA A 284 -21.27 8.76 15.22
N GLN A 285 -21.32 10.08 15.40
CA GLN A 285 -21.30 11.04 14.30
C GLN A 285 -20.01 10.95 13.47
N ARG A 286 -18.83 10.86 14.11
CA ARG A 286 -17.55 10.67 13.41
C ARG A 286 -17.52 9.40 12.58
N THR A 287 -18.11 8.32 13.07
CA THR A 287 -18.19 7.04 12.35
C THR A 287 -19.10 7.18 11.12
N ILE A 288 -20.26 7.82 11.29
CA ILE A 288 -21.20 8.10 10.20
C ILE A 288 -20.55 8.98 9.13
N ASP A 289 -19.90 10.07 9.52
CA ASP A 289 -19.23 10.99 8.58
C ASP A 289 -18.11 10.30 7.80
N SER A 290 -17.36 9.41 8.44
CA SER A 290 -16.33 8.61 7.78
C SER A 290 -16.92 7.71 6.69
N TYR A 291 -18.05 7.05 6.96
CA TYR A 291 -18.71 6.20 5.97
C TYR A 291 -19.41 7.00 4.87
N LEU A 292 -20.02 8.12 5.19
CA LEU A 292 -20.55 9.06 4.18
C LEU A 292 -19.44 9.52 3.24
N GLY A 293 -18.24 9.80 3.78
CA GLY A 293 -17.08 10.14 2.98
C GLY A 293 -16.73 9.04 1.96
N ILE A 294 -16.72 7.76 2.37
CA ILE A 294 -16.46 6.63 1.46
C ILE A 294 -17.57 6.52 0.39
N LEU A 295 -18.83 6.61 0.79
CA LEU A 295 -19.97 6.47 -0.11
C LEU A 295 -20.11 7.64 -1.10
N SER A 296 -19.67 8.85 -0.73
CA SER A 296 -19.76 10.05 -1.58
C SER A 296 -18.84 9.97 -2.83
N HIS A 297 -17.81 9.14 -2.80
CA HIS A 297 -16.90 8.93 -3.92
C HIS A 297 -17.39 7.85 -4.91
N THR A 298 -18.58 7.27 -4.67
CA THR A 298 -19.14 6.20 -5.49
C THR A 298 -20.60 6.47 -5.82
N ALA A 299 -21.11 5.84 -6.89
CA ALA A 299 -22.53 5.91 -7.26
C ALA A 299 -23.42 5.06 -6.33
N SER A 300 -23.19 5.13 -5.00
CA SER A 300 -23.81 4.26 -4.00
C SER A 300 -24.94 4.96 -3.22
N TYR A 301 -25.55 6.01 -3.78
CA TYR A 301 -26.61 6.79 -3.12
C TYR A 301 -27.79 5.93 -2.62
N ARG A 302 -28.30 5.01 -3.46
CA ARG A 302 -29.40 4.10 -3.06
C ARG A 302 -29.00 3.17 -1.91
N LEU A 303 -27.74 2.74 -1.89
CA LEU A 303 -27.19 1.92 -0.82
C LEU A 303 -27.04 2.75 0.47
N ALA A 304 -26.61 4.00 0.36
CA ALA A 304 -26.55 4.92 1.51
C ALA A 304 -27.95 5.14 2.12
N GLN A 305 -28.97 5.33 1.28
CA GLN A 305 -30.36 5.44 1.73
C GLN A 305 -30.86 4.18 2.46
N SER A 306 -30.53 2.98 1.94
CA SER A 306 -30.99 1.72 2.52
C SER A 306 -30.46 1.45 3.93
N ILE A 307 -29.37 2.10 4.33
CA ILE A 307 -28.75 2.00 5.67
C ILE A 307 -28.93 3.29 6.49
N GLY A 308 -29.82 4.19 6.07
CA GLY A 308 -30.15 5.41 6.82
C GLY A 308 -29.08 6.52 6.74
N LEU A 309 -28.11 6.41 5.84
CA LEU A 309 -27.03 7.37 5.64
C LEU A 309 -27.30 8.33 4.46
N SER A 310 -28.51 8.83 4.30
CA SER A 310 -28.77 9.86 3.28
C SER A 310 -28.51 11.25 3.85
N LYS A 311 -27.62 12.05 3.24
CA LYS A 311 -27.70 13.51 3.42
C LYS A 311 -29.01 14.00 2.80
N PRO A 312 -29.76 14.92 3.46
CA PRO A 312 -30.83 15.61 2.78
C PRO A 312 -30.24 16.27 1.54
N MET A 313 -30.85 16.06 0.38
CA MET A 313 -30.52 16.82 -0.82
C MET A 313 -30.77 18.30 -0.48
N GLU A 314 -29.69 19.06 -0.41
CA GLU A 314 -29.81 20.51 -0.50
C GLU A 314 -30.38 20.81 -1.89
N ALA A 315 -31.56 21.42 -1.91
CA ALA A 315 -32.32 21.78 -3.10
C ALA A 315 -31.65 22.92 -3.87
#